data_072ff3f614ec03fa24b2cf96c081f51b
#
_entry.id   072ff3f614ec03fa24b2cf96c081f51b
#
_cell.length_a   1.000
_cell.length_b   1.000
_cell.length_c   1.000
_cell.angle_alpha   90.00
_cell.angle_beta   90.00
_cell.angle_gamma   90.00
#
_symmetry.space_group_name_H-M   'P 1'
#
loop_
_entity.id
_entity.type
_entity.pdbx_description
1 polymer ?
#
loop_
_entity_poly.entity_id
_entity_poly.type
_entity_poly.pdbx_seq_one_letter_code
_entity_poly.pdbx_strand_id
1 'polypeptide(L)'
;MDMTQARTFLPAIEKPEGLMMKLAYFFTWRQFGKVLTPVKVHSARLPAAFGMFYGKIGQLDKKLTLPREMVFLVREQVARINVCEFCMDIGRSFTIQASMNQAKFDALGEYGTSVLFSDKERAALDYVAELTRDKNVKPETFARMARHYSEREICEIVWLVASEHVYNMTNIGLNIHSDMLCDISRKKR
;
A
#
# COMPACT_ATOMS: atom_id res chain seq x y z
N MET A 1 -4.98 -18.87 -25.66
CA MET A 1 -4.06 -19.20 -24.55
C MET A 1 -4.70 -18.69 -23.27
N ASP A 2 -5.27 -19.60 -22.51
CA ASP A 2 -5.98 -19.31 -21.26
C ASP A 2 -4.94 -18.87 -20.23
N MET A 3 -4.88 -17.55 -19.99
CA MET A 3 -4.10 -17.02 -18.86
C MET A 3 -4.88 -17.40 -17.59
N THR A 4 -4.55 -18.56 -17.05
CA THR A 4 -5.02 -19.00 -15.74
C THR A 4 -4.76 -17.89 -14.75
N GLN A 5 -5.80 -17.14 -14.42
CA GLN A 5 -5.79 -16.14 -13.36
C GLN A 5 -5.28 -16.86 -12.10
N ALA A 6 -4.10 -16.49 -11.63
CA ALA A 6 -3.48 -17.14 -10.48
C ALA A 6 -4.48 -17.16 -9.32
N ARG A 7 -4.88 -18.37 -8.92
CA ARG A 7 -5.97 -18.57 -7.97
C ARG A 7 -5.45 -18.32 -6.55
N THR A 8 -6.18 -17.55 -5.74
CA THR A 8 -5.90 -17.42 -4.31
C THR A 8 -5.86 -18.78 -3.62
N PHE A 9 -5.01 -18.94 -2.60
CA PHE A 9 -4.90 -20.21 -1.85
C PHE A 9 -6.19 -20.61 -1.13
N LEU A 10 -6.98 -19.62 -0.73
CA LEU A 10 -8.30 -19.84 -0.13
C LEU A 10 -9.40 -19.29 -1.05
N PRO A 11 -10.56 -19.97 -1.15
CA PRO A 11 -11.66 -19.49 -1.97
C PRO A 11 -12.23 -18.18 -1.43
N ALA A 12 -12.70 -17.30 -2.31
CA ALA A 12 -13.39 -16.09 -1.94
C ALA A 12 -14.75 -16.42 -1.28
N ILE A 13 -15.08 -15.74 -0.19
CA ILE A 13 -16.41 -15.79 0.42
C ILE A 13 -17.26 -14.72 -0.24
N GLU A 14 -18.23 -15.12 -1.07
CA GLU A 14 -19.09 -14.17 -1.80
C GLU A 14 -20.22 -13.60 -0.92
N LYS A 15 -20.70 -14.38 0.04
CA LYS A 15 -21.76 -13.99 0.96
C LYS A 15 -21.25 -14.06 2.40
N PRO A 16 -20.75 -12.95 2.96
CA PRO A 16 -20.18 -12.95 4.30
C PRO A 16 -21.28 -13.08 5.36
N GLU A 17 -20.92 -13.69 6.49
CA GLU A 17 -21.74 -13.74 7.68
C GLU A 17 -21.56 -12.46 8.51
N GLY A 18 -22.60 -12.14 9.31
CA GLY A 18 -22.60 -11.00 10.23
C GLY A 18 -22.77 -9.64 9.55
N LEU A 19 -23.40 -8.72 10.28
CA LEU A 19 -23.74 -7.38 9.78
C LEU A 19 -22.50 -6.55 9.43
N MET A 20 -21.45 -6.64 10.25
CA MET A 20 -20.20 -5.88 10.04
C MET A 20 -19.56 -6.20 8.70
N MET A 21 -19.46 -7.49 8.34
CA MET A 21 -18.84 -7.86 7.06
C MET A 21 -19.74 -7.57 5.86
N LYS A 22 -21.06 -7.64 6.02
CA LYS A 22 -22.00 -7.19 4.97
C LYS A 22 -21.85 -5.70 4.68
N LEU A 23 -21.69 -4.88 5.72
CA LEU A 23 -21.41 -3.45 5.57
C LEU A 23 -20.04 -3.20 4.94
N ALA A 24 -19.00 -3.95 5.36
CA ALA A 24 -17.66 -3.87 4.75
C ALA A 24 -17.71 -4.17 3.24
N TYR A 25 -18.45 -5.20 2.81
CA TYR A 25 -18.66 -5.52 1.39
C TYR A 25 -19.37 -4.39 0.66
N PHE A 26 -20.43 -3.85 1.25
CA PHE A 26 -21.15 -2.72 0.65
C PHE A 26 -20.25 -1.50 0.47
N PHE A 27 -19.48 -1.11 1.49
CA PHE A 27 -18.59 0.07 1.41
C PHE A 27 -17.44 -0.13 0.44
N THR A 28 -16.80 -1.31 0.42
CA THR A 28 -15.74 -1.58 -0.56
C THR A 28 -16.29 -1.61 -1.98
N TRP A 29 -17.45 -2.22 -2.21
CA TRP A 29 -18.11 -2.17 -3.50
C TRP A 29 -18.45 -0.74 -3.95
N ARG A 30 -19.01 0.06 -3.04
CA ARG A 30 -19.35 1.47 -3.34
C ARG A 30 -18.09 2.29 -3.70
N GLN A 31 -16.99 2.08 -3.00
CA GLN A 31 -15.75 2.84 -3.20
C GLN A 31 -15.01 2.41 -4.47
N PHE A 32 -14.86 1.12 -4.70
CA PHE A 32 -14.02 0.57 -5.76
C PHE A 32 -14.78 0.01 -6.96
N GLY A 33 -16.10 -0.11 -6.88
CA GLY A 33 -16.92 -0.75 -7.91
C GLY A 33 -16.92 -2.28 -7.84
N LYS A 34 -16.20 -2.85 -6.89
CA LYS A 34 -16.14 -4.29 -6.58
C LYS A 34 -15.82 -4.51 -5.11
N VAL A 35 -16.13 -5.68 -4.59
CA VAL A 35 -15.64 -6.10 -3.27
C VAL A 35 -14.20 -6.58 -3.45
N LEU A 36 -13.28 -6.00 -2.67
CA LEU A 36 -11.85 -6.31 -2.76
C LEU A 36 -11.56 -7.75 -2.40
N THR A 37 -10.66 -8.39 -3.16
CA THR A 37 -10.25 -9.79 -2.94
C THR A 37 -9.71 -10.04 -1.51
N PRO A 38 -8.86 -9.18 -0.90
CA PRO A 38 -8.45 -9.37 0.49
C PRO A 38 -9.62 -9.37 1.49
N VAL A 39 -10.67 -8.60 1.21
CA VAL A 39 -11.86 -8.57 2.08
C VAL A 39 -12.63 -9.90 1.98
N LYS A 40 -12.77 -10.45 0.77
CA LYS A 40 -13.44 -11.74 0.54
C LYS A 40 -12.64 -12.93 1.07
N VAL A 41 -11.30 -12.90 0.97
CA VAL A 41 -10.44 -14.04 1.30
C VAL A 41 -10.00 -14.01 2.75
N HIS A 42 -9.46 -12.87 3.23
CA HIS A 42 -8.91 -12.73 4.56
C HIS A 42 -9.94 -12.21 5.58
N SER A 43 -10.47 -10.98 5.35
CA SER A 43 -11.29 -10.30 6.37
C SER A 43 -12.61 -11.00 6.64
N ALA A 44 -13.21 -11.66 5.65
CA ALA A 44 -14.45 -12.43 5.84
C ALA A 44 -14.27 -13.63 6.78
N ARG A 45 -13.02 -14.16 6.91
CA ARG A 45 -12.67 -15.23 7.86
C ARG A 45 -12.16 -14.71 9.19
N LEU A 46 -11.56 -13.52 9.20
CA LEU A 46 -11.01 -12.88 10.38
C LEU A 46 -11.52 -11.43 10.47
N PRO A 47 -12.83 -11.23 10.82
CA PRO A 47 -13.45 -9.90 10.82
C PRO A 47 -12.75 -8.86 11.70
N ALA A 48 -12.12 -9.28 12.80
CA ALA A 48 -11.34 -8.40 13.67
C ALA A 48 -10.17 -7.73 12.94
N ALA A 49 -9.54 -8.42 11.99
CA ALA A 49 -8.46 -7.86 11.17
C ALA A 49 -8.97 -6.74 10.24
N PHE A 50 -10.22 -6.81 9.77
CA PHE A 50 -10.81 -5.72 8.99
C PHE A 50 -10.84 -4.41 9.79
N GLY A 51 -11.29 -4.47 11.05
CA GLY A 51 -11.29 -3.33 11.95
C GLY A 51 -9.88 -2.77 12.22
N MET A 52 -8.87 -3.64 12.29
CA MET A 52 -7.47 -3.23 12.42
C MET A 52 -6.99 -2.50 11.15
N PHE A 53 -7.08 -3.15 10.00
CA PHE A 53 -6.51 -2.64 8.73
C PHE A 53 -7.22 -1.39 8.23
N TYR A 54 -8.54 -1.43 8.13
CA TYR A 54 -9.31 -0.34 7.55
C TYR A 54 -9.81 0.68 8.59
N GLY A 55 -9.78 0.30 9.88
CA GLY A 55 -10.16 1.16 10.99
C GLY A 55 -8.94 1.82 11.65
N LYS A 56 -8.22 1.07 12.47
CA LYS A 56 -7.15 1.63 13.34
C LYS A 56 -5.95 2.18 12.57
N ILE A 57 -5.41 1.42 11.61
CA ILE A 57 -4.27 1.87 10.80
C ILE A 57 -4.69 3.10 9.99
N GLY A 58 -5.84 3.05 9.29
CA GLY A 58 -6.30 4.17 8.51
C GLY A 58 -6.67 5.43 9.32
N GLN A 59 -7.08 5.29 10.60
CA GLN A 59 -7.27 6.44 11.49
C GLN A 59 -5.94 7.06 11.90
N LEU A 60 -4.90 6.26 12.12
CA LEU A 60 -3.57 6.77 12.45
C LEU A 60 -2.94 7.47 11.23
N ASP A 61 -3.09 6.89 10.04
CA ASP A 61 -2.58 7.49 8.80
C ASP A 61 -3.14 8.90 8.54
N LYS A 62 -4.37 9.19 8.96
CA LYS A 62 -4.96 10.53 8.86
C LYS A 62 -4.31 11.58 9.79
N LYS A 63 -3.50 11.14 10.75
CA LYS A 63 -2.80 12.01 11.73
C LYS A 63 -1.33 12.22 11.38
N LEU A 64 -0.85 11.65 10.27
CA LEU A 64 0.51 11.85 9.79
C LEU A 64 0.70 13.29 9.34
N THR A 65 1.90 13.81 9.58
CA THR A 65 2.31 15.17 9.18
C THR A 65 3.04 15.18 7.85
N LEU A 66 3.52 14.02 7.38
CA LEU A 66 4.14 13.86 6.08
C LEU A 66 3.21 14.30 4.95
N PRO A 67 3.73 14.94 3.89
CA PRO A 67 2.97 15.22 2.68
C PRO A 67 2.33 13.94 2.13
N ARG A 68 1.08 14.04 1.71
CA ARG A 68 0.31 12.88 1.22
C ARG A 68 1.03 12.12 0.09
N GLU A 69 1.71 12.84 -0.81
CA GLU A 69 2.51 12.22 -1.87
C GLU A 69 3.62 11.35 -1.28
N MET A 70 4.32 11.84 -0.25
CA MET A 70 5.39 11.08 0.42
C MET A 70 4.84 9.80 1.09
N VAL A 71 3.67 9.87 1.72
CA VAL A 71 3.00 8.70 2.30
C VAL A 71 2.79 7.61 1.23
N PHE A 72 2.29 7.99 0.05
CA PHE A 72 2.09 7.03 -1.04
C PHE A 72 3.39 6.54 -1.66
N LEU A 73 4.42 7.39 -1.80
CA LEU A 73 5.73 6.97 -2.30
C LEU A 73 6.37 5.91 -1.38
N VAL A 74 6.32 6.10 -0.07
CA VAL A 74 6.83 5.12 0.92
C VAL A 74 6.10 3.78 0.78
N ARG A 75 4.76 3.79 0.78
CA ARG A 75 3.95 2.58 0.67
C ARG A 75 4.17 1.85 -0.65
N GLU A 76 4.18 2.58 -1.75
CA GLU A 76 4.42 2.00 -3.08
C GLU A 76 5.82 1.37 -3.16
N GLN A 77 6.85 2.02 -2.58
CA GLN A 77 8.21 1.48 -2.55
C GLN A 77 8.28 0.16 -1.77
N VAL A 78 7.64 0.09 -0.62
CA VAL A 78 7.56 -1.16 0.17
C VAL A 78 6.82 -2.25 -0.60
N ALA A 79 5.66 -1.92 -1.20
CA ALA A 79 4.86 -2.87 -1.96
C ALA A 79 5.62 -3.42 -3.18
N ARG A 80 6.39 -2.57 -3.89
CA ARG A 80 7.24 -2.97 -5.03
C ARG A 80 8.37 -3.90 -4.60
N ILE A 81 9.07 -3.58 -3.53
CA ILE A 81 10.18 -4.41 -3.03
C ILE A 81 9.67 -5.78 -2.57
N ASN A 82 8.51 -5.82 -1.92
CA ASN A 82 7.86 -7.06 -1.47
C ASN A 82 7.10 -7.78 -2.60
N VAL A 83 7.01 -7.19 -3.80
CA VAL A 83 6.28 -7.75 -4.96
C VAL A 83 4.80 -8.04 -4.63
N CYS A 84 4.13 -7.14 -3.87
CA CYS A 84 2.72 -7.25 -3.55
C CYS A 84 1.85 -6.62 -4.65
N GLU A 85 1.40 -7.42 -5.62
CA GLU A 85 0.62 -6.93 -6.77
C GLU A 85 -0.66 -6.18 -6.34
N PHE A 86 -1.42 -6.72 -5.39
CA PHE A 86 -2.61 -6.07 -4.88
C PHE A 86 -2.29 -4.72 -4.23
N CYS A 87 -1.18 -4.65 -3.46
CA CYS A 87 -0.82 -3.43 -2.75
C CYS A 87 -0.37 -2.32 -3.72
N MET A 88 0.38 -2.68 -4.76
CA MET A 88 0.73 -1.76 -5.85
C MET A 88 -0.52 -1.26 -6.58
N ASP A 89 -1.44 -2.14 -6.92
CA ASP A 89 -2.68 -1.81 -7.63
C ASP A 89 -3.58 -0.86 -6.82
N ILE A 90 -3.85 -1.15 -5.55
CA ILE A 90 -4.68 -0.30 -4.71
C ILE A 90 -4.01 1.04 -4.39
N GLY A 91 -2.70 1.04 -4.14
CA GLY A 91 -1.92 2.26 -3.92
C GLY A 91 -2.01 3.20 -5.13
N ARG A 92 -1.78 2.67 -6.33
CA ARG A 92 -1.90 3.41 -7.59
C ARG A 92 -3.32 3.91 -7.85
N SER A 93 -4.33 3.09 -7.57
CA SER A 93 -5.73 3.49 -7.66
C SER A 93 -6.01 4.75 -6.82
N PHE A 94 -5.50 4.81 -5.59
CA PHE A 94 -5.64 5.99 -4.73
C PHE A 94 -4.89 7.21 -5.26
N THR A 95 -3.68 7.06 -5.80
CA THR A 95 -2.92 8.19 -6.39
C THR A 95 -3.61 8.74 -7.62
N ILE A 96 -4.23 7.89 -8.45
CA ILE A 96 -5.05 8.30 -9.59
C ILE A 96 -6.28 9.08 -9.12
N GLN A 97 -7.03 8.56 -8.15
CA GLN A 97 -8.21 9.23 -7.58
C GLN A 97 -7.87 10.59 -6.95
N ALA A 98 -6.69 10.70 -6.36
CA ALA A 98 -6.19 11.93 -5.75
C ALA A 98 -5.54 12.91 -6.75
N SER A 99 -5.54 12.61 -8.04
CA SER A 99 -4.93 13.44 -9.11
C SER A 99 -3.43 13.73 -8.89
N MET A 100 -2.70 12.80 -8.28
CA MET A 100 -1.26 12.91 -8.08
C MET A 100 -0.49 12.73 -9.41
N ASN A 101 0.75 13.21 -9.44
CA ASN A 101 1.62 13.08 -10.60
C ASN A 101 1.96 11.61 -10.88
N GLN A 102 1.27 10.98 -11.81
CA GLN A 102 1.45 9.57 -12.13
C GLN A 102 2.84 9.26 -12.70
N ALA A 103 3.45 10.19 -13.46
CA ALA A 103 4.80 10.01 -14.00
C ALA A 103 5.85 9.79 -12.87
N LYS A 104 5.67 10.44 -11.72
CA LYS A 104 6.54 10.25 -10.56
C LYS A 104 6.43 8.83 -9.99
N PHE A 105 5.22 8.32 -9.86
CA PHE A 105 5.00 6.95 -9.40
C PHE A 105 5.48 5.90 -10.42
N ASP A 106 5.37 6.18 -11.71
CA ASP A 106 5.90 5.30 -12.77
C ASP A 106 7.43 5.24 -12.72
N ALA A 107 8.08 6.38 -12.44
CA ALA A 107 9.53 6.49 -12.30
C ALA A 107 10.07 6.01 -10.94
N LEU A 108 9.23 5.51 -10.03
CA LEU A 108 9.68 5.13 -8.67
C LEU A 108 10.73 4.01 -8.67
N GLY A 109 10.76 3.16 -9.67
CA GLY A 109 11.83 2.14 -9.83
C GLY A 109 13.21 2.74 -10.08
N GLU A 110 13.25 3.97 -10.58
CA GLU A 110 14.46 4.71 -10.98
C GLU A 110 14.63 6.00 -10.16
N TYR A 111 14.03 6.07 -8.96
CA TYR A 111 14.01 7.29 -8.15
C TYR A 111 15.40 7.87 -7.88
N GLY A 112 16.42 7.04 -7.83
CA GLY A 112 17.80 7.45 -7.57
C GLY A 112 18.40 8.38 -8.65
N THR A 113 17.98 8.22 -9.92
CA THR A 113 18.47 8.95 -11.07
C THR A 113 17.44 9.89 -11.70
N SER A 114 16.15 9.63 -11.48
CA SER A 114 15.07 10.41 -12.07
C SER A 114 15.02 11.83 -11.50
N VAL A 115 14.91 12.83 -12.38
CA VAL A 115 14.77 14.26 -12.04
C VAL A 115 13.46 14.59 -11.33
N LEU A 116 12.51 13.67 -11.30
CA LEU A 116 11.21 13.84 -10.65
C LEU A 116 11.28 13.78 -9.12
N PHE A 117 12.40 13.31 -8.56
CA PHE A 117 12.57 13.17 -7.12
C PHE A 117 13.59 14.15 -6.57
N SER A 118 13.23 14.81 -5.49
CA SER A 118 14.14 15.66 -4.70
C SER A 118 15.13 14.82 -3.88
N ASP A 119 16.22 15.45 -3.41
CA ASP A 119 17.18 14.78 -2.52
C ASP A 119 16.55 14.34 -1.20
N LYS A 120 15.58 15.11 -0.69
CA LYS A 120 14.76 14.76 0.48
C LYS A 120 14.02 13.43 0.23
N GLU A 121 13.35 13.29 -0.90
CA GLU A 121 12.59 12.08 -1.24
C GLU A 121 13.51 10.89 -1.48
N ARG A 122 14.62 11.09 -2.20
CA ARG A 122 15.63 10.03 -2.39
C ARG A 122 16.16 9.50 -1.08
N ALA A 123 16.50 10.40 -0.14
CA ALA A 123 17.01 9.99 1.16
C ALA A 123 16.02 9.11 1.94
N ALA A 124 14.72 9.44 1.90
CA ALA A 124 13.68 8.62 2.52
C ALA A 124 13.49 7.29 1.76
N LEU A 125 13.45 7.31 0.43
CA LEU A 125 13.25 6.10 -0.39
C LEU A 125 14.42 5.12 -0.26
N ASP A 126 15.66 5.61 -0.11
CA ASP A 126 16.83 4.76 0.18
C ASP A 126 16.70 4.10 1.56
N TYR A 127 16.29 4.87 2.58
CA TYR A 127 16.02 4.33 3.91
C TYR A 127 14.92 3.26 3.87
N VAL A 128 13.81 3.54 3.19
CA VAL A 128 12.69 2.61 3.02
C VAL A 128 13.13 1.34 2.30
N ALA A 129 13.95 1.48 1.24
CA ALA A 129 14.44 0.35 0.46
C ALA A 129 15.36 -0.56 1.31
N GLU A 130 16.29 0.02 2.04
CA GLU A 130 17.22 -0.71 2.90
C GLU A 130 16.47 -1.41 4.04
N LEU A 131 15.60 -0.68 4.77
CA LEU A 131 14.79 -1.25 5.84
C LEU A 131 13.88 -2.39 5.33
N THR A 132 13.31 -2.23 4.13
CA THR A 132 12.41 -3.25 3.56
C THR A 132 13.15 -4.51 3.12
N ARG A 133 14.32 -4.37 2.47
CA ARG A 133 15.09 -5.52 1.95
C ARG A 133 15.85 -6.24 3.07
N ASP A 134 16.60 -5.47 3.84
CA ASP A 134 17.64 -6.00 4.73
C ASP A 134 17.13 -6.16 6.18
N LYS A 135 15.95 -5.63 6.51
CA LYS A 135 15.38 -5.55 7.87
C LYS A 135 16.35 -4.85 8.84
N ASN A 136 17.21 -4.03 8.28
CA ASN A 136 18.23 -3.25 8.97
C ASN A 136 18.48 -1.96 8.19
N VAL A 137 19.12 -0.97 8.82
CA VAL A 137 19.46 0.30 8.18
C VAL A 137 20.86 0.69 8.63
N LYS A 138 21.70 1.06 7.67
CA LYS A 138 23.05 1.54 7.94
C LYS A 138 23.01 2.92 8.60
N PRO A 139 23.94 3.22 9.53
CA PRO A 139 24.01 4.52 10.19
C PRO A 139 24.08 5.71 9.21
N GLU A 140 24.83 5.56 8.11
CA GLU A 140 24.96 6.60 7.08
C GLU A 140 23.67 6.85 6.30
N THR A 141 22.88 5.80 5.99
CA THR A 141 21.56 5.93 5.36
C THR A 141 20.59 6.66 6.29
N PHE A 142 20.58 6.27 7.57
CA PHE A 142 19.78 6.96 8.57
C PHE A 142 20.21 8.43 8.72
N ALA A 143 21.50 8.70 8.86
CA ALA A 143 22.03 10.05 9.02
C ALA A 143 21.68 10.95 7.82
N ARG A 144 21.68 10.39 6.59
CA ARG A 144 21.27 11.12 5.39
C ARG A 144 19.78 11.50 5.44
N MET A 145 18.91 10.57 5.81
CA MET A 145 17.48 10.84 5.96
C MET A 145 17.23 11.88 7.08
N ALA A 146 17.90 11.77 8.22
CA ALA A 146 17.74 12.64 9.37
C ALA A 146 18.11 14.12 9.10
N ARG A 147 18.85 14.42 8.02
CA ARG A 147 19.11 15.81 7.59
C ARG A 147 17.89 16.50 6.99
N HIS A 148 16.90 15.74 6.53
CA HIS A 148 15.75 16.23 5.79
C HIS A 148 14.42 16.09 6.53
N TYR A 149 14.36 15.21 7.55
CA TYR A 149 13.14 14.88 8.26
C TYR A 149 13.30 15.08 9.75
N SER A 150 12.27 15.61 10.39
CA SER A 150 12.19 15.67 11.85
C SER A 150 12.07 14.27 12.46
N GLU A 151 12.37 14.12 13.74
CA GLU A 151 12.23 12.84 14.46
C GLU A 151 10.81 12.27 14.32
N ARG A 152 9.80 13.13 14.35
CA ARG A 152 8.42 12.72 14.14
C ARG A 152 8.20 12.17 12.73
N GLU A 153 8.63 12.88 11.69
CA GLU A 153 8.48 12.42 10.30
C GLU A 153 9.25 11.11 10.06
N ILE A 154 10.41 10.92 10.70
CA ILE A 154 11.17 9.66 10.69
C ILE A 154 10.33 8.53 11.28
N CYS A 155 9.72 8.74 12.46
CA CYS A 155 8.82 7.77 13.08
C CYS A 155 7.61 7.47 12.20
N GLU A 156 7.07 8.47 11.49
CA GLU A 156 5.97 8.29 10.54
C GLU A 156 6.40 7.45 9.33
N ILE A 157 7.61 7.65 8.79
CA ILE A 157 8.17 6.80 7.70
C ILE A 157 8.33 5.35 8.18
N VAL A 158 8.90 5.14 9.38
CA VAL A 158 9.03 3.79 9.97
C VAL A 158 7.66 3.13 10.13
N TRP A 159 6.68 3.88 10.63
CA TRP A 159 5.29 3.40 10.75
C TRP A 159 4.69 2.99 9.41
N LEU A 160 4.89 3.79 8.37
CA LEU A 160 4.40 3.49 7.02
C LEU A 160 5.02 2.20 6.49
N VAL A 161 6.33 2.02 6.66
CA VAL A 161 7.02 0.77 6.28
C VAL A 161 6.43 -0.42 7.04
N ALA A 162 6.33 -0.34 8.37
CA ALA A 162 5.83 -1.43 9.21
C ALA A 162 4.37 -1.80 8.87
N SER A 163 3.49 -0.79 8.76
CA SER A 163 2.08 -1.03 8.44
C SER A 163 1.88 -1.56 7.01
N GLU A 164 2.70 -1.14 6.04
CA GLU A 164 2.65 -1.66 4.69
C GLU A 164 3.11 -3.13 4.62
N HIS A 165 4.10 -3.53 5.42
CA HIS A 165 4.46 -4.95 5.56
C HIS A 165 3.31 -5.81 6.08
N VAL A 166 2.49 -5.30 7.01
CA VAL A 166 1.29 -6.02 7.48
C VAL A 166 0.33 -6.31 6.32
N TYR A 167 0.06 -5.31 5.46
CA TYR A 167 -0.77 -5.51 4.26
C TYR A 167 -0.12 -6.47 3.27
N ASN A 168 1.15 -6.26 2.97
CA ASN A 168 1.87 -7.06 1.98
C ASN A 168 1.91 -8.54 2.36
N MET A 169 2.34 -8.85 3.59
CA MET A 169 2.45 -10.24 4.05
C MET A 169 1.10 -10.94 4.08
N THR A 170 0.03 -10.24 4.46
CA THR A 170 -1.33 -10.79 4.43
C THR A 170 -1.76 -11.17 3.01
N ASN A 171 -1.49 -10.31 2.03
CA ASN A 171 -1.88 -10.55 0.65
C ASN A 171 -1.00 -11.60 -0.03
N ILE A 172 0.31 -11.52 0.12
CA ILE A 172 1.27 -12.47 -0.45
C ILE A 172 1.05 -13.87 0.13
N GLY A 173 0.88 -13.99 1.45
CA GLY A 173 0.67 -15.27 2.13
C GLY A 173 -0.63 -16.00 1.72
N LEU A 174 -1.58 -15.29 1.10
CA LEU A 174 -2.83 -15.86 0.59
C LEU A 174 -2.89 -15.89 -0.96
N ASN A 175 -1.78 -15.58 -1.63
CA ASN A 175 -1.68 -15.50 -3.08
C ASN A 175 -2.74 -14.57 -3.69
N ILE A 176 -2.90 -13.38 -3.09
CA ILE A 176 -3.84 -12.36 -3.56
C ILE A 176 -3.13 -11.45 -4.56
N HIS A 177 -3.62 -11.46 -5.79
CA HIS A 177 -3.12 -10.68 -6.92
C HIS A 177 -3.90 -9.37 -7.10
N SER A 178 -3.55 -8.61 -8.15
CA SER A 178 -4.23 -7.37 -8.51
C SER A 178 -5.73 -7.57 -8.72
N ASP A 179 -6.50 -6.62 -8.24
CA ASP A 179 -7.95 -6.48 -8.47
C ASP A 179 -8.29 -5.58 -9.67
N MET A 180 -7.26 -5.12 -10.42
CA MET A 180 -7.37 -4.19 -11.56
C MET A 180 -8.00 -2.84 -11.17
N LEU A 181 -7.71 -2.37 -9.98
CA LEU A 181 -8.28 -1.13 -9.42
C LEU A 181 -7.79 0.12 -10.13
N CYS A 182 -6.55 0.10 -10.64
CA CYS A 182 -6.00 1.16 -11.47
C CYS A 182 -6.86 1.42 -12.71
N ASP A 183 -7.26 0.35 -13.42
CA ASP A 183 -8.07 0.44 -14.62
C ASP A 183 -9.48 0.96 -14.31
N ILE A 184 -10.07 0.49 -13.20
CA ILE A 184 -11.35 1.01 -12.71
C ILE A 184 -11.26 2.50 -12.40
N SER A 185 -10.19 2.94 -11.74
CA SER A 185 -9.99 4.35 -11.38
C SER A 185 -9.75 5.24 -12.59
N ARG A 186 -9.05 4.77 -13.62
CA ARG A 186 -8.84 5.50 -14.88
C ARG A 186 -10.15 5.67 -15.66
N LYS A 187 -11.03 4.66 -15.67
CA LYS A 187 -12.32 4.72 -16.37
C LYS A 187 -13.35 5.64 -15.71
N LYS A 188 -13.20 5.94 -14.42
CA LYS A 188 -14.10 6.84 -13.67
C LYS A 188 -13.73 8.31 -13.80
N ARG A 189 -12.61 8.63 -14.44
CA ARG A 189 -12.12 9.97 -14.73
C ARG A 189 -12.48 10.41 -16.12
#